data_5c4aa17b0c420ac2f3dc6b3734e38a86
#
_entry.id   5c4aa17b0c420ac2f3dc6b3734e38a86
#
_cell.length_a   1.000
_cell.length_b   1.000
_cell.length_c   1.000
_cell.angle_alpha   90.00
_cell.angle_beta   90.00
_cell.angle_gamma   90.00
#
_symmetry.space_group_name_H-M   'P 1'
#
loop_
_entity.id
_entity.type
_entity.pdbx_description
1 polymer ?
#
loop_
_entity_poly.entity_id
_entity_poly.type
_entity_poly.pdbx_seq_one_letter_code
_entity_poly.pdbx_strand_id
1 'polypeptide(L)'
;MSTATTKLDNVFSTAVRQQLVELRHDLHRHPELSFQEERTARTLHEHLESLEPKALDRVADTGVVARIKGRDPNAPVVAVRGDIDALPIREDTGLEFASVNSGVMHACGHDVHATWAVGAAHLLSSHPAAGDVLIVLQPAEETGRGASKILKSGALDDARAIFGAHVDRRFAVGEVVADVGPLAAAADTFSIELVGSGAHGARPQEGIDPIVGMASLITQLQTIVARRIDPGTAAVVTVGIVQAGTAPNVIPGTASLSGTLRAIEPETRAKLHDEIRTVAEHTAAAHRLKVTVDIEHGTPPIVNPEEPVAWARRAVTSLLGEQALKSLSTLNMGGEDFAFYMEKLPGCFLRIGAREQGGDVIPGHNPKFYAADESIFVGAAVLAETARIASEALR
;
A
#
# COMPACT_ATOMS: atom_id res chain seq x y z
N MET A 1 26.53 9.03 12.94
CA MET A 1 25.45 8.11 13.36
C MET A 1 24.48 8.89 14.23
N SER A 2 23.18 8.87 13.95
CA SER A 2 22.16 9.55 14.77
C SER A 2 22.10 8.85 16.14
N THR A 3 21.87 9.63 17.22
CA THR A 3 21.70 9.11 18.60
C THR A 3 20.56 8.09 18.73
N ALA A 4 19.64 8.06 17.78
CA ALA A 4 18.50 7.12 17.74
C ALA A 4 18.94 5.70 17.29
N THR A 5 19.87 5.58 16.34
CA THR A 5 20.40 4.29 15.87
C THR A 5 21.23 3.59 16.96
N THR A 6 21.94 4.34 17.78
CA THR A 6 22.79 3.79 18.87
C THR A 6 21.95 3.05 19.94
N LYS A 7 20.67 3.37 20.11
CA LYS A 7 19.79 2.68 21.06
C LYS A 7 19.36 1.29 20.59
N LEU A 8 19.32 1.06 19.25
CA LEU A 8 18.96 -0.24 18.65
C LEU A 8 20.17 -1.17 18.45
N ASP A 9 21.40 -0.70 18.68
CA ASP A 9 22.61 -1.52 18.46
C ASP A 9 22.63 -2.79 19.33
N ASN A 10 21.97 -2.77 20.48
CA ASN A 10 21.87 -3.92 21.38
C ASN A 10 20.58 -4.75 21.22
N VAL A 11 19.67 -4.36 20.34
CA VAL A 11 18.39 -5.06 20.15
C VAL A 11 18.56 -6.33 19.32
N PHE A 12 19.51 -6.32 18.37
CA PHE A 12 19.88 -7.47 17.55
C PHE A 12 21.33 -7.85 17.79
N SER A 13 21.63 -9.15 17.85
CA SER A 13 23.03 -9.61 17.80
C SER A 13 23.66 -9.27 16.45
N THR A 14 24.98 -9.14 16.41
CA THR A 14 25.73 -8.89 15.16
C THR A 14 25.41 -9.93 14.08
N ALA A 15 25.28 -11.20 14.45
CA ALA A 15 24.95 -12.27 13.52
C ALA A 15 23.55 -12.09 12.90
N VAL A 16 22.53 -11.76 13.70
CA VAL A 16 21.17 -11.51 13.20
C VAL A 16 21.14 -10.26 12.32
N ARG A 17 21.85 -9.20 12.70
CA ARG A 17 21.96 -7.99 11.84
C ARG A 17 22.53 -8.34 10.46
N GLN A 18 23.61 -9.12 10.43
CA GLN A 18 24.22 -9.53 9.17
C GLN A 18 23.26 -10.39 8.34
N GLN A 19 22.59 -11.38 8.95
CA GLN A 19 21.62 -12.23 8.28
C GLN A 19 20.45 -11.42 7.66
N LEU A 20 19.94 -10.43 8.38
CA LEU A 20 18.84 -9.58 7.86
C LEU A 20 19.30 -8.69 6.70
N VAL A 21 20.50 -8.12 6.75
CA VAL A 21 21.07 -7.35 5.63
C VAL A 21 21.31 -8.26 4.41
N GLU A 22 21.88 -9.44 4.61
CA GLU A 22 22.08 -10.42 3.54
C GLU A 22 20.76 -10.88 2.92
N LEU A 23 19.73 -11.14 3.73
CA LEU A 23 18.38 -11.46 3.26
C LEU A 23 17.83 -10.31 2.40
N ARG A 24 17.86 -9.08 2.88
CA ARG A 24 17.38 -7.92 2.15
C ARG A 24 18.12 -7.75 0.80
N HIS A 25 19.44 -7.87 0.79
CA HIS A 25 20.24 -7.76 -0.44
C HIS A 25 19.94 -8.89 -1.42
N ASP A 26 19.66 -10.09 -0.92
CA ASP A 26 19.25 -11.22 -1.76
C ASP A 26 17.88 -11.01 -2.38
N LEU A 27 16.88 -10.55 -1.61
CA LEU A 27 15.56 -10.20 -2.11
C LEU A 27 15.63 -9.09 -3.16
N HIS A 28 16.37 -8.02 -2.88
CA HIS A 28 16.55 -6.90 -3.81
C HIS A 28 17.19 -7.32 -5.13
N ARG A 29 18.16 -8.23 -5.06
CA ARG A 29 18.86 -8.77 -6.25
C ARG A 29 17.98 -9.64 -7.12
N HIS A 30 16.95 -10.29 -6.53
CA HIS A 30 16.09 -11.25 -7.23
C HIS A 30 14.61 -10.88 -7.10
N PRO A 31 14.20 -9.68 -7.51
CA PRO A 31 12.82 -9.21 -7.37
C PRO A 31 11.88 -10.01 -8.27
N GLU A 32 10.67 -10.28 -7.78
CA GLU A 32 9.62 -10.97 -8.51
C GLU A 32 8.34 -10.14 -8.51
N LEU A 33 7.58 -10.19 -9.62
CA LEU A 33 6.35 -9.43 -9.78
C LEU A 33 5.21 -10.03 -8.96
N SER A 34 4.15 -9.22 -8.74
CA SER A 34 2.93 -9.60 -8.03
C SER A 34 2.37 -10.96 -8.48
N PHE A 35 2.12 -11.85 -7.54
CA PHE A 35 1.71 -13.26 -7.73
C PHE A 35 2.71 -14.15 -8.48
N GLN A 36 3.95 -13.74 -8.60
CA GLN A 36 5.06 -14.52 -9.17
C GLN A 36 6.22 -14.65 -8.17
N GLU A 37 6.03 -14.29 -6.90
CA GLU A 37 7.03 -14.21 -5.83
C GLU A 37 7.42 -15.60 -5.27
N GLU A 38 7.59 -16.60 -6.16
CA GLU A 38 7.84 -18.00 -5.76
C GLU A 38 9.19 -18.21 -5.06
N ARG A 39 10.25 -17.59 -5.59
CA ARG A 39 11.57 -17.64 -4.97
C ARG A 39 11.59 -16.84 -3.67
N THR A 40 11.05 -15.62 -3.70
CA THR A 40 10.93 -14.71 -2.57
C THR A 40 10.22 -15.41 -1.40
N ALA A 41 9.04 -15.96 -1.66
CA ALA A 41 8.26 -16.68 -0.65
C ALA A 41 8.97 -17.92 -0.10
N ARG A 42 9.70 -18.68 -0.95
CA ARG A 42 10.52 -19.82 -0.49
C ARG A 42 11.66 -19.36 0.42
N THR A 43 12.41 -18.35 0.02
CA THR A 43 13.51 -17.78 0.81
C THR A 43 13.03 -17.29 2.17
N LEU A 44 11.91 -16.54 2.18
CA LEU A 44 11.30 -16.02 3.40
C LEU A 44 10.76 -17.13 4.31
N HIS A 45 10.15 -18.17 3.72
CA HIS A 45 9.69 -19.35 4.45
C HIS A 45 10.85 -20.05 5.15
N GLU A 46 11.96 -20.29 4.45
CA GLU A 46 13.17 -20.92 5.01
C GLU A 46 13.75 -20.12 6.20
N HIS A 47 13.79 -18.79 6.09
CA HIS A 47 14.22 -17.91 7.19
C HIS A 47 13.29 -18.01 8.40
N LEU A 48 11.97 -18.01 8.19
CA LEU A 48 10.99 -18.13 9.28
C LEU A 48 10.98 -19.53 9.90
N GLU A 49 11.17 -20.59 9.11
CA GLU A 49 11.27 -21.97 9.60
C GLU A 49 12.42 -22.15 10.58
N SER A 50 13.54 -21.47 10.35
CA SER A 50 14.71 -21.50 11.26
C SER A 50 14.44 -20.95 12.67
N LEU A 51 13.33 -20.21 12.84
CA LEU A 51 12.87 -19.67 14.13
C LEU A 51 11.95 -20.64 14.89
N GLU A 52 11.68 -21.82 14.35
CA GLU A 52 10.80 -22.84 14.94
C GLU A 52 9.42 -22.27 15.33
N PRO A 53 8.69 -21.62 14.38
CA PRO A 53 7.38 -21.05 14.67
C PRO A 53 6.37 -22.14 15.05
N LYS A 54 5.31 -21.76 15.76
CA LYS A 54 4.21 -22.65 16.14
C LYS A 54 3.43 -23.20 14.94
N ALA A 55 3.34 -22.40 13.87
CA ALA A 55 2.81 -22.77 12.56
C ALA A 55 3.49 -21.92 11.48
N LEU A 56 3.61 -22.48 10.27
CA LEU A 56 4.20 -21.81 9.11
C LEU A 56 3.51 -22.33 7.84
N ASP A 57 2.75 -21.46 7.19
CA ASP A 57 1.89 -21.83 6.09
C ASP A 57 2.16 -20.96 4.84
N ARG A 58 2.09 -21.60 3.66
CA ARG A 58 1.99 -20.90 2.38
C ARG A 58 0.51 -20.61 2.12
N VAL A 59 0.18 -19.34 1.83
CA VAL A 59 -1.19 -18.85 1.64
C VAL A 59 -1.25 -17.85 0.49
N ALA A 60 -2.42 -17.59 -0.04
CA ALA A 60 -2.63 -16.55 -1.06
C ALA A 60 -1.67 -16.67 -2.26
N ASP A 61 -1.47 -17.87 -2.78
CA ASP A 61 -0.54 -18.27 -3.84
C ASP A 61 0.93 -18.21 -3.37
N THR A 62 1.51 -17.02 -3.24
CA THR A 62 2.93 -16.78 -2.91
C THR A 62 3.16 -16.13 -1.54
N GLY A 63 2.11 -15.92 -0.75
CA GLY A 63 2.23 -15.39 0.61
C GLY A 63 2.71 -16.44 1.62
N VAL A 64 3.26 -15.97 2.74
CA VAL A 64 3.70 -16.80 3.87
C VAL A 64 3.16 -16.22 5.17
N VAL A 65 2.60 -17.06 6.03
CA VAL A 65 2.18 -16.67 7.38
C VAL A 65 2.83 -17.57 8.40
N ALA A 66 3.59 -16.99 9.33
CA ALA A 66 4.20 -17.67 10.45
C ALA A 66 3.52 -17.25 11.76
N ARG A 67 3.24 -18.22 12.64
CA ARG A 67 2.73 -17.97 13.99
C ARG A 67 3.85 -18.09 15.01
N ILE A 68 4.32 -16.97 15.52
CA ILE A 68 5.32 -16.89 16.59
C ILE A 68 4.61 -17.04 17.94
N LYS A 69 5.10 -17.96 18.75
CA LYS A 69 4.50 -18.34 20.04
C LYS A 69 4.56 -17.21 21.05
N GLY A 70 3.41 -16.86 21.63
CA GLY A 70 3.28 -15.97 22.79
C GLY A 70 3.51 -16.69 24.13
N ARG A 71 3.50 -15.91 25.23
CA ARG A 71 3.69 -16.41 26.60
C ARG A 71 2.43 -17.08 27.16
N ASP A 72 1.26 -16.62 26.72
CA ASP A 72 -0.05 -17.06 27.19
C ASP A 72 -0.93 -17.47 26.00
N PRO A 73 -1.29 -18.75 25.87
CA PRO A 73 -2.07 -19.24 24.74
C PRO A 73 -3.51 -18.68 24.69
N ASN A 74 -4.00 -18.07 25.77
CA ASN A 74 -5.33 -17.47 25.84
C ASN A 74 -5.31 -15.95 25.59
N ALA A 75 -4.12 -15.34 25.49
CA ALA A 75 -4.00 -13.93 25.19
C ALA A 75 -4.31 -13.64 23.71
N PRO A 76 -4.79 -12.42 23.40
CA PRO A 76 -5.15 -12.04 22.02
C PRO A 76 -4.01 -12.18 21.04
N VAL A 77 -4.33 -12.73 19.86
CA VAL A 77 -3.40 -12.83 18.72
C VAL A 77 -3.35 -11.51 17.99
N VAL A 78 -2.15 -11.06 17.64
CA VAL A 78 -1.94 -9.85 16.82
C VAL A 78 -1.11 -10.20 15.60
N ALA A 79 -1.14 -9.35 14.57
CA ALA A 79 -0.42 -9.58 13.32
C ALA A 79 0.53 -8.43 12.99
N VAL A 80 1.66 -8.77 12.35
CA VAL A 80 2.63 -7.84 11.74
C VAL A 80 2.75 -8.19 10.26
N ARG A 81 2.63 -7.21 9.38
CA ARG A 81 2.66 -7.41 7.92
C ARG A 81 3.90 -6.77 7.29
N GLY A 82 4.50 -7.47 6.34
CA GLY A 82 5.39 -6.95 5.31
C GLY A 82 4.95 -7.47 3.94
N ASP A 83 4.92 -6.62 2.93
CA ASP A 83 4.71 -7.00 1.53
C ASP A 83 5.99 -7.52 0.89
N ILE A 84 5.87 -8.23 -0.25
CA ILE A 84 7.02 -8.96 -0.81
C ILE A 84 7.20 -8.82 -2.32
N ASP A 85 6.26 -8.19 -3.04
CA ASP A 85 6.29 -8.07 -4.50
C ASP A 85 7.14 -6.89 -4.98
N ALA A 86 7.50 -6.93 -6.27
CA ALA A 86 8.31 -5.93 -6.95
C ALA A 86 7.56 -5.34 -8.16
N LEU A 87 8.16 -4.33 -8.77
CA LEU A 87 7.61 -3.55 -9.87
C LEU A 87 8.31 -3.82 -11.21
N PRO A 88 7.59 -3.70 -12.34
CA PRO A 88 8.16 -3.80 -13.67
C PRO A 88 8.92 -2.53 -14.07
N ILE A 89 9.97 -2.23 -13.33
CA ILE A 89 10.83 -1.05 -13.49
C ILE A 89 12.27 -1.52 -13.69
N ARG A 90 12.96 -0.93 -14.68
CA ARG A 90 14.39 -1.16 -14.87
C ARG A 90 15.17 -0.34 -13.85
N GLU A 91 15.94 -1.03 -13.00
CA GLU A 91 16.75 -0.41 -11.98
C GLU A 91 17.92 0.42 -12.54
N ASP A 92 18.17 1.59 -11.93
CA ASP A 92 19.27 2.51 -12.23
C ASP A 92 19.88 3.06 -10.93
N THR A 93 19.98 2.24 -9.89
CA THR A 93 20.53 2.64 -8.57
C THR A 93 22.05 2.63 -8.52
N GLY A 94 22.68 1.71 -9.24
CA GLY A 94 24.12 1.46 -9.16
C GLY A 94 24.56 0.73 -7.88
N LEU A 95 23.65 0.12 -7.13
CA LEU A 95 23.94 -0.66 -5.93
C LEU A 95 24.69 -1.96 -6.28
N GLU A 96 25.58 -2.42 -5.40
CA GLU A 96 26.31 -3.70 -5.58
C GLU A 96 25.36 -4.92 -5.60
N PHE A 97 24.20 -4.79 -4.95
CA PHE A 97 23.12 -5.78 -4.92
C PHE A 97 21.94 -5.42 -5.80
N ALA A 98 22.13 -4.57 -6.82
CA ALA A 98 21.09 -4.23 -7.79
C ALA A 98 20.48 -5.47 -8.43
N SER A 99 19.22 -5.34 -8.90
CA SER A 99 18.46 -6.43 -9.53
C SER A 99 19.20 -7.09 -10.69
N VAL A 100 19.26 -8.42 -10.67
CA VAL A 100 19.71 -9.22 -11.80
C VAL A 100 18.58 -9.58 -12.76
N ASN A 101 17.31 -9.33 -12.38
CA ASN A 101 16.12 -9.55 -13.18
C ASN A 101 15.83 -8.32 -14.05
N SER A 102 16.27 -8.35 -15.30
CA SER A 102 16.12 -7.20 -16.20
C SER A 102 14.68 -6.71 -16.28
N GLY A 103 14.47 -5.41 -15.98
CA GLY A 103 13.15 -4.77 -16.04
C GLY A 103 12.28 -4.99 -14.80
N VAL A 104 12.79 -5.59 -13.73
CA VAL A 104 12.07 -5.76 -12.45
C VAL A 104 12.93 -5.22 -11.30
N MET A 105 12.34 -4.50 -10.36
CA MET A 105 13.04 -3.85 -9.26
C MET A 105 12.13 -3.70 -8.02
N HIS A 106 12.70 -3.82 -6.83
CA HIS A 106 12.04 -3.36 -5.59
C HIS A 106 12.08 -1.83 -5.46
N ALA A 107 11.33 -1.14 -6.34
CA ALA A 107 11.27 0.32 -6.37
C ALA A 107 10.33 0.95 -5.33
N CYS A 108 9.69 0.12 -4.49
CA CYS A 108 8.83 0.56 -3.38
C CYS A 108 9.37 0.18 -1.99
N GLY A 109 10.44 -0.64 -1.94
CA GLY A 109 11.10 -1.03 -0.69
C GLY A 109 10.51 -2.25 0.01
N HIS A 110 9.75 -3.08 -0.72
CA HIS A 110 9.15 -4.30 -0.17
C HIS A 110 10.20 -5.35 0.24
N ASP A 111 11.39 -5.32 -0.33
CA ASP A 111 12.57 -6.07 0.16
C ASP A 111 12.93 -5.71 1.62
N VAL A 112 12.83 -4.44 2.00
CA VAL A 112 13.01 -3.97 3.37
C VAL A 112 11.82 -4.37 4.24
N HIS A 113 10.57 -4.24 3.72
CA HIS A 113 9.35 -4.58 4.46
C HIS A 113 9.27 -6.07 4.79
N ALA A 114 9.59 -6.95 3.84
CA ALA A 114 9.71 -8.38 4.09
C ALA A 114 10.77 -8.68 5.15
N THR A 115 11.93 -8.04 5.02
CA THR A 115 13.07 -8.28 5.92
C THR A 115 12.79 -7.78 7.33
N TRP A 116 12.16 -6.61 7.53
CA TRP A 116 11.83 -6.18 8.90
C TRP A 116 10.73 -7.04 9.54
N ALA A 117 9.81 -7.64 8.76
CA ALA A 117 8.84 -8.59 9.29
C ALA A 117 9.54 -9.87 9.80
N VAL A 118 10.53 -10.38 9.07
CA VAL A 118 11.42 -11.47 9.55
C VAL A 118 12.21 -11.02 10.78
N GLY A 119 12.74 -9.81 10.79
CA GLY A 119 13.42 -9.23 11.95
C GLY A 119 12.51 -9.11 13.18
N ALA A 120 11.24 -8.73 12.98
CA ALA A 120 10.25 -8.72 14.06
C ALA A 120 9.97 -10.14 14.58
N ALA A 121 9.92 -11.16 13.70
CA ALA A 121 9.83 -12.57 14.11
C ALA A 121 10.99 -12.98 15.01
N HIS A 122 12.24 -12.63 14.66
CA HIS A 122 13.42 -12.88 15.51
C HIS A 122 13.27 -12.28 16.92
N LEU A 123 12.82 -11.03 16.99
CA LEU A 123 12.64 -10.35 18.28
C LEU A 123 11.49 -10.94 19.10
N LEU A 124 10.42 -11.37 18.44
CA LEU A 124 9.26 -11.97 19.08
C LEU A 124 9.52 -13.43 19.50
N SER A 125 10.38 -14.15 18.80
CA SER A 125 10.82 -15.50 19.21
C SER A 125 11.71 -15.43 20.47
N SER A 126 12.61 -14.45 20.55
CA SER A 126 13.49 -14.27 21.71
C SER A 126 12.82 -13.59 22.91
N HIS A 127 11.91 -12.66 22.66
CA HIS A 127 11.14 -11.90 23.66
C HIS A 127 9.65 -11.94 23.28
N PRO A 128 8.91 -13.01 23.65
CA PRO A 128 7.55 -13.20 23.18
C PRO A 128 6.57 -12.13 23.69
N ALA A 129 5.56 -11.81 22.86
CA ALA A 129 4.39 -11.04 23.25
C ALA A 129 3.51 -11.81 24.24
N ALA A 130 2.43 -11.21 24.75
CA ALA A 130 1.49 -11.91 25.60
C ALA A 130 0.83 -13.06 24.82
N GLY A 131 0.15 -12.81 23.75
CA GLY A 131 -0.42 -13.80 22.84
C GLY A 131 0.49 -14.11 21.66
N ASP A 132 0.09 -15.06 20.84
CA ASP A 132 0.78 -15.39 19.60
C ASP A 132 0.81 -14.17 18.66
N VAL A 133 1.87 -14.07 17.84
CA VAL A 133 1.97 -13.05 16.81
C VAL A 133 2.08 -13.69 15.43
N LEU A 134 1.20 -13.28 14.51
CA LEU A 134 1.25 -13.68 13.11
C LEU A 134 2.20 -12.74 12.35
N ILE A 135 3.19 -13.33 11.68
CA ILE A 135 4.03 -12.62 10.73
C ILE A 135 3.47 -12.89 9.35
N VAL A 136 2.96 -11.86 8.70
CA VAL A 136 2.28 -11.93 7.41
C VAL A 136 3.20 -11.37 6.33
N LEU A 137 3.72 -12.23 5.48
CA LEU A 137 4.49 -11.87 4.30
C LEU A 137 3.54 -11.90 3.11
N GLN A 138 3.07 -10.72 2.72
CA GLN A 138 1.95 -10.55 1.81
C GLN A 138 2.43 -10.35 0.38
N PRO A 139 1.93 -11.14 -0.62
CA PRO A 139 2.21 -10.91 -2.03
C PRO A 139 1.36 -9.76 -2.60
N ALA A 140 1.73 -9.32 -3.81
CA ALA A 140 0.87 -8.57 -4.73
C ALA A 140 0.21 -7.31 -4.16
N GLU A 141 0.94 -6.51 -3.37
CA GLU A 141 0.50 -5.20 -2.89
C GLU A 141 0.28 -4.23 -4.06
N GLU A 142 1.22 -4.18 -4.99
CA GLU A 142 1.26 -3.24 -6.12
C GLU A 142 0.07 -3.40 -7.11
N THR A 143 -0.63 -4.54 -7.03
CA THR A 143 -1.88 -4.76 -7.77
C THR A 143 -3.13 -4.53 -6.93
N GLY A 144 -2.99 -4.21 -5.64
CA GLY A 144 -4.09 -4.00 -4.69
C GLY A 144 -4.89 -5.28 -4.39
N ARG A 145 -4.29 -6.47 -4.55
CA ARG A 145 -5.01 -7.75 -4.47
C ARG A 145 -4.51 -8.72 -3.41
N GLY A 146 -3.31 -8.49 -2.90
CA GLY A 146 -2.65 -9.42 -1.97
C GLY A 146 -3.35 -9.52 -0.63
N ALA A 147 -3.64 -8.39 0.00
CA ALA A 147 -4.33 -8.35 1.29
C ALA A 147 -5.69 -9.06 1.26
N SER A 148 -6.49 -8.84 0.21
CA SER A 148 -7.77 -9.53 0.02
C SER A 148 -7.63 -11.05 -0.08
N LYS A 149 -6.54 -11.56 -0.71
CA LYS A 149 -6.26 -13.00 -0.79
C LYS A 149 -5.80 -13.57 0.55
N ILE A 150 -4.96 -12.86 1.28
CA ILE A 150 -4.57 -13.24 2.65
C ILE A 150 -5.81 -13.33 3.54
N LEU A 151 -6.69 -12.33 3.54
CA LEU A 151 -7.96 -12.37 4.31
C LEU A 151 -8.83 -13.57 3.92
N LYS A 152 -8.97 -13.86 2.62
CA LYS A 152 -9.77 -15.00 2.13
C LYS A 152 -9.18 -16.36 2.49
N SER A 153 -7.89 -16.45 2.80
CA SER A 153 -7.26 -17.70 3.24
C SER A 153 -7.68 -18.15 4.65
N GLY A 154 -8.25 -17.23 5.45
CA GLY A 154 -8.58 -17.49 6.85
C GLY A 154 -7.36 -17.41 7.82
N ALA A 155 -6.16 -17.14 7.31
CA ALA A 155 -4.95 -17.14 8.14
C ALA A 155 -4.95 -16.07 9.26
N LEU A 156 -5.86 -15.08 9.18
CA LEU A 156 -6.00 -14.00 10.16
C LEU A 156 -7.30 -14.05 10.97
N ASP A 157 -8.08 -15.13 10.90
CA ASP A 157 -9.43 -15.19 11.48
C ASP A 157 -9.44 -15.02 13.02
N ASP A 158 -8.37 -15.40 13.70
CA ASP A 158 -8.20 -15.24 15.15
C ASP A 158 -7.41 -13.99 15.55
N ALA A 159 -6.90 -13.20 14.59
CA ALA A 159 -6.20 -11.96 14.87
C ALA A 159 -7.16 -10.88 15.43
N ARG A 160 -6.68 -10.11 16.40
CA ARG A 160 -7.43 -9.02 17.03
C ARG A 160 -6.92 -7.63 16.69
N ALA A 161 -5.73 -7.54 16.13
CA ALA A 161 -5.15 -6.32 15.59
C ALA A 161 -4.07 -6.65 14.56
N ILE A 162 -3.79 -5.70 13.65
CA ILE A 162 -2.74 -5.84 12.65
C ILE A 162 -1.92 -4.55 12.53
N PHE A 163 -0.60 -4.69 12.36
CA PHE A 163 0.33 -3.59 12.21
C PHE A 163 1.17 -3.78 10.96
N GLY A 164 1.32 -2.70 10.19
CA GLY A 164 2.17 -2.64 9.02
C GLY A 164 2.91 -1.32 8.96
N ALA A 165 3.89 -1.24 8.08
CA ALA A 165 4.62 -0.02 7.84
C ALA A 165 5.12 0.03 6.40
N HIS A 166 5.49 1.24 5.96
CA HIS A 166 6.12 1.48 4.66
C HIS A 166 7.34 2.38 4.84
N VAL A 167 8.42 2.10 4.13
CA VAL A 167 9.60 2.98 4.06
C VAL A 167 9.24 4.35 3.47
N ASP A 168 9.87 5.39 3.97
CA ASP A 168 9.64 6.74 3.43
C ASP A 168 10.94 7.56 3.45
N ARG A 169 11.48 7.85 2.28
CA ARG A 169 12.73 8.61 2.17
C ARG A 169 12.58 10.13 2.41
N ARG A 170 11.37 10.61 2.67
CA ARG A 170 11.19 11.98 3.21
C ARG A 170 11.76 12.09 4.62
N PHE A 171 11.77 10.98 5.36
CA PHE A 171 12.26 10.88 6.73
C PHE A 171 13.61 10.16 6.78
N ALA A 172 14.46 10.60 7.71
CA ALA A 172 15.73 9.95 7.96
C ALA A 172 15.54 8.65 8.76
N VAL A 173 16.50 7.73 8.66
CA VAL A 173 16.53 6.52 9.49
C VAL A 173 16.45 6.89 10.97
N GLY A 174 15.58 6.21 11.71
CA GLY A 174 15.28 6.51 13.11
C GLY A 174 14.13 7.49 13.32
N GLU A 175 13.58 8.09 12.25
CA GLU A 175 12.34 8.87 12.29
C GLU A 175 11.15 7.99 11.93
N VAL A 176 10.02 8.12 12.63
CA VAL A 176 8.82 7.31 12.44
C VAL A 176 7.58 8.20 12.47
N VAL A 177 6.68 7.99 11.51
CA VAL A 177 5.36 8.62 11.51
C VAL A 177 4.33 7.62 12.02
N ALA A 178 3.60 8.01 13.06
CA ALA A 178 2.47 7.30 13.64
C ALA A 178 1.34 8.32 13.90
N ASP A 179 0.73 8.80 12.81
CA ASP A 179 -0.31 9.81 12.86
C ASP A 179 -1.70 9.16 12.91
N VAL A 180 -2.60 9.77 13.69
CA VAL A 180 -4.03 9.45 13.70
C VAL A 180 -4.70 10.07 12.47
N GLY A 181 -5.66 9.38 11.90
CA GLY A 181 -6.40 9.86 10.74
C GLY A 181 -5.84 9.36 9.40
N PRO A 182 -6.14 10.07 8.29
CA PRO A 182 -5.81 9.61 6.95
C PRO A 182 -4.29 9.49 6.69
N LEU A 183 -3.87 8.35 6.11
CA LEU A 183 -2.48 8.08 5.78
C LEU A 183 -2.27 7.74 4.29
N ALA A 184 -3.24 7.06 3.66
CA ALA A 184 -3.25 6.74 2.24
C ALA A 184 -4.66 6.89 1.67
N ALA A 185 -4.78 7.22 0.39
CA ALA A 185 -6.07 7.42 -0.26
C ALA A 185 -6.69 6.10 -0.75
N ALA A 186 -8.01 6.08 -0.86
CA ALA A 186 -8.70 5.10 -1.70
C ALA A 186 -8.27 5.27 -3.16
N ALA A 187 -8.27 4.15 -3.90
CA ALA A 187 -7.84 4.12 -5.28
C ALA A 187 -8.82 3.29 -6.12
N ASP A 188 -9.79 3.96 -6.75
CA ASP A 188 -10.76 3.31 -7.62
C ASP A 188 -10.52 3.66 -9.09
N THR A 189 -11.00 2.79 -9.97
CA THR A 189 -11.02 3.02 -11.42
C THR A 189 -12.47 3.16 -11.89
N PHE A 190 -12.73 4.07 -12.82
CA PHE A 190 -14.04 4.18 -13.46
C PHE A 190 -13.90 4.12 -14.98
N SER A 191 -14.93 3.57 -15.63
CA SER A 191 -15.08 3.59 -17.07
C SER A 191 -16.49 4.10 -17.44
N ILE A 192 -16.57 4.89 -18.51
CA ILE A 192 -17.82 5.45 -19.01
C ILE A 192 -17.88 5.23 -20.52
N GLU A 193 -18.95 4.60 -20.98
CA GLU A 193 -19.27 4.46 -22.39
C GLU A 193 -20.47 5.31 -22.75
N LEU A 194 -20.32 6.08 -23.82
CA LEU A 194 -21.39 6.85 -24.44
C LEU A 194 -21.79 6.22 -25.77
N VAL A 195 -23.08 5.93 -25.95
CA VAL A 195 -23.62 5.33 -27.16
C VAL A 195 -24.59 6.32 -27.84
N GLY A 196 -24.25 6.70 -29.06
CA GLY A 196 -25.04 7.57 -29.93
C GLY A 196 -25.44 6.85 -31.21
N SER A 197 -25.40 7.55 -32.33
CA SER A 197 -25.61 6.98 -33.64
C SER A 197 -24.69 7.63 -34.67
N GLY A 198 -23.97 6.78 -35.45
CA GLY A 198 -23.05 7.22 -36.47
C GLY A 198 -23.73 7.94 -37.63
N ALA A 199 -23.00 8.88 -38.25
CA ALA A 199 -23.45 9.60 -39.42
C ALA A 199 -22.28 10.07 -40.30
N HIS A 200 -22.56 10.50 -41.51
CA HIS A 200 -21.59 11.18 -42.33
C HIS A 200 -21.22 12.54 -41.71
N GLY A 201 -19.93 12.86 -41.59
CA GLY A 201 -19.46 14.08 -40.95
C GLY A 201 -20.02 15.40 -41.53
N ALA A 202 -20.47 15.41 -42.80
CA ALA A 202 -21.12 16.52 -43.43
C ALA A 202 -22.66 16.57 -43.16
N ARG A 203 -23.23 15.59 -42.44
CA ARG A 203 -24.65 15.48 -42.11
C ARG A 203 -24.87 15.19 -40.64
N PRO A 204 -24.37 16.04 -39.71
CA PRO A 204 -24.41 15.78 -38.29
C PRO A 204 -25.82 15.67 -37.70
N GLN A 205 -26.80 16.26 -38.33
CA GLN A 205 -28.22 16.20 -37.93
C GLN A 205 -28.83 14.79 -38.09
N GLU A 206 -28.20 13.89 -38.84
CA GLU A 206 -28.66 12.50 -39.05
C GLU A 206 -28.14 11.55 -37.96
N GLY A 207 -27.20 12.01 -37.09
CA GLY A 207 -26.61 11.23 -36.04
C GLY A 207 -26.82 11.80 -34.63
N ILE A 208 -26.28 11.09 -33.66
CA ILE A 208 -26.10 11.53 -32.26
C ILE A 208 -24.64 11.39 -31.96
N ASP A 209 -23.91 12.49 -31.83
CA ASP A 209 -22.45 12.51 -31.78
C ASP A 209 -21.93 12.26 -30.37
N PRO A 210 -21.32 11.07 -30.10
CA PRO A 210 -20.78 10.77 -28.80
C PRO A 210 -19.43 11.49 -28.52
N ILE A 211 -18.71 11.99 -29.55
CA ILE A 211 -17.46 12.74 -29.34
C ILE A 211 -17.75 14.08 -28.70
N VAL A 212 -18.76 14.79 -29.16
CA VAL A 212 -19.19 16.07 -28.59
C VAL A 212 -19.69 15.89 -27.15
N GLY A 213 -20.47 14.81 -26.92
CA GLY A 213 -20.92 14.45 -25.58
C GLY A 213 -19.74 14.11 -24.64
N MET A 214 -18.74 13.39 -25.14
CA MET A 214 -17.53 13.01 -24.39
C MET A 214 -16.70 14.24 -24.01
N ALA A 215 -16.49 15.17 -24.92
CA ALA A 215 -15.79 16.43 -24.63
C ALA A 215 -16.48 17.23 -23.52
N SER A 216 -17.83 17.31 -23.57
CA SER A 216 -18.64 17.92 -22.52
C SER A 216 -18.49 17.17 -21.18
N LEU A 217 -18.60 15.84 -21.21
CA LEU A 217 -18.48 15.01 -20.01
C LEU A 217 -17.13 15.18 -19.31
N ILE A 218 -16.01 15.15 -20.04
CA ILE A 218 -14.66 15.33 -19.47
C ILE A 218 -14.58 16.67 -18.73
N THR A 219 -15.11 17.73 -19.32
CA THR A 219 -15.13 19.07 -18.71
C THR A 219 -15.98 19.09 -17.44
N GLN A 220 -17.17 18.46 -17.48
CA GLN A 220 -18.08 18.41 -16.33
C GLN A 220 -17.51 17.57 -15.17
N LEU A 221 -16.82 16.46 -15.43
CA LEU A 221 -16.17 15.65 -14.40
C LEU A 221 -15.15 16.47 -13.59
N GLN A 222 -14.46 17.46 -14.19
CA GLN A 222 -13.55 18.35 -13.47
C GLN A 222 -14.26 19.24 -12.44
N THR A 223 -15.57 19.49 -12.61
CA THR A 223 -16.34 20.29 -11.66
C THR A 223 -16.62 19.56 -10.34
N ILE A 224 -16.53 18.24 -10.31
CA ILE A 224 -16.84 17.44 -9.11
C ILE A 224 -15.94 17.87 -7.96
N VAL A 225 -14.63 17.73 -8.11
CA VAL A 225 -13.67 18.12 -7.07
C VAL A 225 -13.72 19.63 -6.83
N ALA A 226 -13.78 20.42 -7.90
CA ALA A 226 -13.69 21.87 -7.79
C ALA A 226 -14.92 22.55 -7.18
N ARG A 227 -16.12 21.92 -7.20
CA ARG A 227 -17.40 22.58 -6.83
C ARG A 227 -18.30 21.74 -5.92
N ARG A 228 -18.02 20.45 -5.71
CA ARG A 228 -18.93 19.55 -4.96
C ARG A 228 -18.27 18.89 -3.77
N ILE A 229 -16.92 18.85 -3.73
CA ILE A 229 -16.14 18.39 -2.58
C ILE A 229 -15.72 19.59 -1.75
N ASP A 230 -15.69 19.43 -0.44
CA ASP A 230 -15.18 20.46 0.48
C ASP A 230 -13.73 20.79 0.12
N PRO A 231 -13.35 22.08 -0.03
CA PRO A 231 -11.98 22.48 -0.36
C PRO A 231 -10.91 22.02 0.65
N GLY A 232 -11.31 21.72 1.88
CA GLY A 232 -10.44 21.19 2.93
C GLY A 232 -10.19 19.68 2.81
N THR A 233 -10.95 18.96 1.97
CA THR A 233 -10.85 17.52 1.81
C THR A 233 -10.08 17.16 0.55
N ALA A 234 -9.03 16.34 0.67
CA ALA A 234 -8.24 15.90 -0.46
C ALA A 234 -8.99 14.84 -1.28
N ALA A 235 -9.22 15.15 -2.56
CA ALA A 235 -9.85 14.26 -3.53
C ALA A 235 -9.31 14.52 -4.93
N VAL A 236 -9.27 13.47 -5.77
CA VAL A 236 -8.81 13.55 -7.17
C VAL A 236 -9.76 12.78 -8.07
N VAL A 237 -10.10 13.35 -9.23
CA VAL A 237 -10.76 12.65 -10.35
C VAL A 237 -9.95 12.93 -11.61
N THR A 238 -9.40 11.88 -12.20
CA THR A 238 -8.56 11.97 -13.40
C THR A 238 -9.12 11.12 -14.52
N VAL A 239 -9.29 11.67 -15.72
CA VAL A 239 -9.52 10.93 -16.95
C VAL A 239 -8.17 10.66 -17.61
N GLY A 240 -7.78 9.38 -17.73
CA GLY A 240 -6.48 8.97 -18.27
C GLY A 240 -6.55 8.42 -19.70
N ILE A 241 -7.71 7.89 -20.11
CA ILE A 241 -7.90 7.28 -21.43
C ILE A 241 -9.18 7.82 -22.05
N VAL A 242 -9.14 8.16 -23.35
CA VAL A 242 -10.30 8.49 -24.19
C VAL A 242 -10.16 7.80 -25.53
N GLN A 243 -11.22 7.13 -25.99
CA GLN A 243 -11.27 6.44 -27.27
C GLN A 243 -12.55 6.78 -28.02
N ALA A 244 -12.44 7.27 -29.26
CA ALA A 244 -13.57 7.58 -30.12
C ALA A 244 -13.15 7.73 -31.58
N GLY A 245 -14.03 7.24 -32.49
CA GLY A 245 -13.89 7.43 -33.93
C GLY A 245 -12.69 6.69 -34.57
N THR A 246 -12.79 6.52 -35.90
CA THR A 246 -11.74 5.82 -36.70
C THR A 246 -11.44 6.55 -38.00
N ALA A 247 -12.28 7.52 -38.40
CA ALA A 247 -12.11 8.27 -39.63
C ALA A 247 -12.59 9.73 -39.47
N PRO A 248 -11.88 10.72 -40.06
CA PRO A 248 -12.16 12.15 -39.80
C PRO A 248 -13.48 12.65 -40.39
N ASN A 249 -14.08 11.92 -41.34
CA ASN A 249 -15.33 12.28 -41.99
C ASN A 249 -16.54 11.44 -41.54
N VAL A 250 -16.40 10.70 -40.41
CA VAL A 250 -17.45 9.82 -39.87
C VAL A 250 -17.69 10.19 -38.41
N ILE A 251 -18.93 10.48 -38.06
CA ILE A 251 -19.41 10.55 -36.67
C ILE A 251 -19.51 9.10 -36.17
N PRO A 252 -18.80 8.70 -35.09
CA PRO A 252 -18.84 7.32 -34.59
C PRO A 252 -20.16 7.02 -33.87
N GLY A 253 -20.44 5.74 -33.68
CA GLY A 253 -21.58 5.29 -32.87
C GLY A 253 -21.32 5.28 -31.38
N THR A 254 -20.04 5.21 -30.96
CA THR A 254 -19.64 5.09 -29.56
C THR A 254 -18.40 5.93 -29.23
N ALA A 255 -18.28 6.32 -27.97
CA ALA A 255 -17.08 6.87 -27.37
C ALA A 255 -16.93 6.33 -25.96
N SER A 256 -15.71 6.10 -25.49
CA SER A 256 -15.43 5.63 -24.14
C SER A 256 -14.31 6.43 -23.48
N LEU A 257 -14.36 6.52 -22.16
CA LEU A 257 -13.27 7.01 -21.34
C LEU A 257 -13.03 6.08 -20.16
N SER A 258 -11.81 6.11 -19.61
CA SER A 258 -11.47 5.50 -18.33
C SER A 258 -10.62 6.47 -17.50
N GLY A 259 -10.78 6.38 -16.19
CA GLY A 259 -10.10 7.25 -15.26
C GLY A 259 -9.96 6.64 -13.88
N THR A 260 -9.36 7.39 -12.97
CA THR A 260 -9.18 7.00 -11.57
C THR A 260 -9.74 8.08 -10.65
N LEU A 261 -10.20 7.66 -9.49
CA LEU A 261 -10.52 8.57 -8.40
C LEU A 261 -9.68 8.24 -7.15
N ARG A 262 -9.44 9.26 -6.33
CA ARG A 262 -8.74 9.15 -5.05
C ARG A 262 -9.52 9.92 -4.00
N ALA A 263 -9.64 9.36 -2.80
CA ALA A 263 -10.26 10.01 -1.65
C ALA A 263 -9.60 9.53 -0.36
N ILE A 264 -9.40 10.43 0.60
CA ILE A 264 -8.80 10.11 1.90
C ILE A 264 -9.81 9.67 2.95
N GLU A 265 -11.11 9.89 2.69
CA GLU A 265 -12.21 9.58 3.58
C GLU A 265 -13.25 8.70 2.89
N PRO A 266 -13.84 7.70 3.59
CA PRO A 266 -14.85 6.82 3.02
C PRO A 266 -16.07 7.56 2.49
N GLU A 267 -16.54 8.60 3.19
CA GLU A 267 -17.68 9.42 2.82
C GLU A 267 -17.42 10.20 1.53
N THR A 268 -16.22 10.75 1.41
CA THR A 268 -15.79 11.47 0.19
C THR A 268 -15.67 10.49 -0.99
N ARG A 269 -15.16 9.26 -0.77
CA ARG A 269 -15.12 8.20 -1.79
C ARG A 269 -16.52 7.88 -2.31
N ALA A 270 -17.49 7.62 -1.42
CA ALA A 270 -18.87 7.34 -1.80
C ALA A 270 -19.48 8.50 -2.57
N LYS A 271 -19.29 9.73 -2.12
CA LYS A 271 -19.75 10.94 -2.81
C LYS A 271 -19.16 11.08 -4.22
N LEU A 272 -17.87 10.79 -4.41
CA LEU A 272 -17.26 10.81 -5.75
C LEU A 272 -17.91 9.79 -6.69
N HIS A 273 -18.24 8.59 -6.23
CA HIS A 273 -18.95 7.57 -7.01
C HIS A 273 -20.31 8.10 -7.49
N ASP A 274 -21.11 8.66 -6.59
CA ASP A 274 -22.44 9.19 -6.89
C ASP A 274 -22.35 10.38 -7.84
N GLU A 275 -21.40 11.28 -7.64
CA GLU A 275 -21.22 12.46 -8.47
C GLU A 275 -20.74 12.11 -9.89
N ILE A 276 -19.83 11.12 -10.05
CA ILE A 276 -19.40 10.64 -11.37
C ILE A 276 -20.58 10.07 -12.14
N ARG A 277 -21.43 9.24 -11.51
CA ARG A 277 -22.65 8.69 -12.14
C ARG A 277 -23.63 9.81 -12.53
N THR A 278 -23.93 10.70 -11.59
CA THR A 278 -24.84 11.83 -11.80
C THR A 278 -24.41 12.73 -12.97
N VAL A 279 -23.12 13.09 -12.99
CA VAL A 279 -22.57 13.94 -14.06
C VAL A 279 -22.63 13.23 -15.41
N ALA A 280 -22.28 11.93 -15.45
CA ALA A 280 -22.32 11.15 -16.68
C ALA A 280 -23.74 11.03 -17.23
N GLU A 281 -24.72 10.68 -16.40
CA GLU A 281 -26.10 10.50 -16.77
C GLU A 281 -26.72 11.81 -17.31
N HIS A 282 -26.55 12.91 -16.59
CA HIS A 282 -27.14 14.21 -17.03
C HIS A 282 -26.44 14.78 -18.26
N THR A 283 -25.13 14.60 -18.39
CA THR A 283 -24.40 15.01 -19.59
C THR A 283 -24.84 14.19 -20.81
N ALA A 284 -24.95 12.88 -20.67
CA ALA A 284 -25.40 11.99 -21.72
C ALA A 284 -26.85 12.37 -22.18
N ALA A 285 -27.75 12.61 -21.21
CA ALA A 285 -29.13 13.03 -21.49
C ALA A 285 -29.18 14.35 -22.26
N ALA A 286 -28.37 15.35 -21.89
CA ALA A 286 -28.29 16.63 -22.60
C ALA A 286 -27.86 16.47 -24.07
N HIS A 287 -27.04 15.46 -24.38
CA HIS A 287 -26.60 15.13 -25.72
C HIS A 287 -27.39 13.98 -26.39
N ARG A 288 -28.51 13.52 -25.78
CA ARG A 288 -29.36 12.41 -26.25
C ARG A 288 -28.61 11.08 -26.39
N LEU A 289 -27.51 10.90 -25.65
CA LEU A 289 -26.71 9.69 -25.64
C LEU A 289 -27.23 8.69 -24.60
N LYS A 290 -27.00 7.41 -24.83
CA LYS A 290 -27.05 6.41 -23.76
C LYS A 290 -25.72 6.36 -23.06
N VAL A 291 -25.71 6.07 -21.75
CA VAL A 291 -24.50 6.00 -20.94
C VAL A 291 -24.47 4.72 -20.11
N THR A 292 -23.30 4.12 -20.00
CA THR A 292 -22.99 3.09 -19.03
C THR A 292 -21.82 3.58 -18.20
N VAL A 293 -21.95 3.50 -16.87
CA VAL A 293 -20.90 3.89 -15.91
C VAL A 293 -20.58 2.67 -15.07
N ASP A 294 -19.34 2.22 -15.15
CA ASP A 294 -18.80 1.18 -14.30
C ASP A 294 -17.73 1.79 -13.38
N ILE A 295 -17.75 1.41 -12.08
CA ILE A 295 -16.77 1.85 -11.10
C ILE A 295 -16.25 0.59 -10.40
N GLU A 296 -15.01 0.27 -10.67
CA GLU A 296 -14.28 -0.81 -10.00
C GLU A 296 -13.70 -0.28 -8.69
N HIS A 297 -14.15 -0.86 -7.58
CA HIS A 297 -13.66 -0.55 -6.25
C HIS A 297 -12.28 -1.18 -6.05
N GLY A 298 -11.25 -0.34 -5.96
CA GLY A 298 -9.90 -0.74 -5.60
C GLY A 298 -9.67 -0.63 -4.09
N THR A 299 -8.46 -0.23 -3.68
CA THR A 299 -8.09 -0.15 -2.28
C THR A 299 -8.90 0.89 -1.51
N PRO A 300 -9.39 0.58 -0.29
CA PRO A 300 -9.98 1.57 0.61
C PRO A 300 -8.95 2.62 1.07
N PRO A 301 -9.36 3.73 1.71
CA PRO A 301 -8.41 4.63 2.35
C PRO A 301 -7.83 3.99 3.62
N ILE A 302 -6.57 4.29 3.95
CA ILE A 302 -6.03 4.00 5.28
C ILE A 302 -6.35 5.19 6.18
N VAL A 303 -7.11 4.90 7.24
CA VAL A 303 -7.40 5.87 8.31
C VAL A 303 -7.00 5.23 9.63
N ASN A 304 -5.88 5.67 10.19
CA ASN A 304 -5.34 5.15 11.44
C ASN A 304 -6.21 5.56 12.63
N PRO A 305 -6.78 4.62 13.40
CA PRO A 305 -7.55 4.93 14.61
C PRO A 305 -6.63 5.29 15.78
N GLU A 306 -7.19 5.99 16.75
CA GLU A 306 -6.46 6.61 17.88
C GLU A 306 -5.75 5.57 18.75
N GLU A 307 -6.43 4.51 19.11
CA GLU A 307 -5.93 3.50 20.06
C GLU A 307 -4.73 2.69 19.49
N PRO A 308 -4.79 2.07 18.30
CA PRO A 308 -3.63 1.42 17.70
C PRO A 308 -2.43 2.35 17.46
N VAL A 309 -2.69 3.63 17.11
CA VAL A 309 -1.63 4.64 17.00
C VAL A 309 -0.98 4.90 18.36
N ALA A 310 -1.75 4.96 19.43
CA ALA A 310 -1.19 5.15 20.78
C ALA A 310 -0.25 4.00 21.18
N TRP A 311 -0.57 2.75 20.80
CA TRP A 311 0.34 1.61 21.01
C TRP A 311 1.63 1.76 20.21
N ALA A 312 1.54 2.12 18.93
CA ALA A 312 2.70 2.34 18.08
C ALA A 312 3.57 3.50 18.56
N ARG A 313 2.98 4.62 18.96
CA ARG A 313 3.71 5.77 19.55
C ARG A 313 4.45 5.39 20.83
N ARG A 314 3.83 4.58 21.69
CA ARG A 314 4.50 4.04 22.88
C ARG A 314 5.71 3.19 22.53
N ALA A 315 5.60 2.33 21.50
CA ALA A 315 6.71 1.52 21.00
C ALA A 315 7.86 2.42 20.50
N VAL A 316 7.56 3.38 19.64
CA VAL A 316 8.55 4.34 19.12
C VAL A 316 9.24 5.11 20.25
N THR A 317 8.45 5.66 21.18
CA THR A 317 8.99 6.46 22.30
C THR A 317 9.90 5.61 23.20
N SER A 318 9.51 4.37 23.50
CA SER A 318 10.31 3.47 24.35
C SER A 318 11.64 3.08 23.71
N LEU A 319 11.65 2.82 22.40
CA LEU A 319 12.82 2.35 21.66
C LEU A 319 13.75 3.50 21.22
N LEU A 320 13.18 4.57 20.69
CA LEU A 320 13.91 5.63 19.98
C LEU A 320 13.86 6.98 20.69
N GLY A 321 12.88 7.17 21.58
CA GLY A 321 12.59 8.45 22.23
C GLY A 321 11.55 9.27 21.46
N GLU A 322 10.92 10.22 22.14
CA GLU A 322 9.83 11.03 21.60
C GLU A 322 10.23 11.85 20.36
N GLN A 323 11.48 12.28 20.27
CA GLN A 323 12.03 13.05 19.15
C GLN A 323 12.03 12.26 17.83
N ALA A 324 11.92 10.93 17.86
CA ALA A 324 11.81 10.08 16.68
C ALA A 324 10.44 10.16 16.02
N LEU A 325 9.40 10.53 16.77
CA LEU A 325 8.06 10.73 16.23
C LEU A 325 8.04 11.98 15.35
N LYS A 326 7.55 11.78 14.11
CA LYS A 326 7.32 12.83 13.11
C LYS A 326 5.87 12.79 12.66
N SER A 327 5.43 13.84 12.01
CA SER A 327 4.12 13.92 11.37
C SER A 327 4.24 14.19 9.87
N LEU A 328 3.27 13.69 9.12
CA LEU A 328 3.18 13.97 7.69
C LEU A 328 2.85 15.44 7.45
N SER A 329 3.64 16.11 6.62
CA SER A 329 3.34 17.47 6.16
C SER A 329 2.33 17.49 5.01
N THR A 330 2.22 16.39 4.27
CA THR A 330 1.33 16.22 3.12
C THR A 330 0.78 14.80 3.09
N LEU A 331 -0.51 14.68 2.76
CA LEU A 331 -1.17 13.40 2.60
C LEU A 331 -0.64 12.65 1.37
N ASN A 332 -0.54 11.33 1.48
CA ASN A 332 -0.25 10.48 0.34
C ASN A 332 -1.55 10.11 -0.40
N MET A 333 -1.64 10.47 -1.68
CA MET A 333 -2.77 10.12 -2.54
C MET A 333 -2.58 8.77 -3.25
N GLY A 334 -1.53 8.02 -2.96
CA GLY A 334 -1.34 6.63 -3.39
C GLY A 334 -2.27 5.68 -2.62
N GLY A 335 -2.66 4.58 -3.26
CA GLY A 335 -3.35 3.48 -2.61
C GLY A 335 -2.36 2.59 -1.85
N GLU A 336 -2.89 1.78 -0.93
CA GLU A 336 -2.16 0.76 -0.18
C GLU A 336 -3.18 -0.31 0.25
N ASP A 337 -2.95 -1.57 -0.13
CA ASP A 337 -3.95 -2.62 0.09
C ASP A 337 -4.00 -3.13 1.54
N PHE A 338 -3.05 -2.72 2.41
CA PHE A 338 -3.17 -2.88 3.86
C PHE A 338 -4.51 -2.36 4.40
N ALA A 339 -5.11 -1.41 3.72
CA ALA A 339 -6.43 -0.85 4.04
C ALA A 339 -7.51 -1.94 4.15
N PHE A 340 -7.46 -3.02 3.36
CA PHE A 340 -8.42 -4.12 3.47
C PHE A 340 -8.35 -4.86 4.80
N TYR A 341 -7.16 -4.98 5.40
CA TYR A 341 -7.06 -5.52 6.74
C TYR A 341 -7.74 -4.60 7.76
N MET A 342 -7.56 -3.29 7.62
CA MET A 342 -8.12 -2.31 8.55
C MET A 342 -9.64 -2.17 8.46
N GLU A 343 -10.28 -2.64 7.37
CA GLU A 343 -11.74 -2.81 7.31
C GLU A 343 -12.24 -3.97 8.18
N LYS A 344 -11.36 -4.91 8.58
CA LYS A 344 -11.72 -6.13 9.34
C LYS A 344 -11.15 -6.14 10.74
N LEU A 345 -9.99 -5.55 10.93
CA LEU A 345 -9.22 -5.60 12.17
C LEU A 345 -8.80 -4.18 12.58
N PRO A 346 -8.85 -3.84 13.87
CA PRO A 346 -8.15 -2.67 14.37
C PRO A 346 -6.68 -2.73 13.97
N GLY A 347 -6.12 -1.63 13.51
CA GLY A 347 -4.74 -1.64 13.02
C GLY A 347 -4.13 -0.26 12.94
N CYS A 348 -2.84 -0.24 12.68
CA CYS A 348 -2.09 0.99 12.43
C CYS A 348 -1.07 0.76 11.33
N PHE A 349 -1.02 1.66 10.37
CA PHE A 349 0.00 1.68 9.34
C PHE A 349 0.96 2.84 9.60
N LEU A 350 2.25 2.58 9.56
CA LEU A 350 3.30 3.53 9.93
C LEU A 350 4.10 3.97 8.69
N ARG A 351 4.84 5.07 8.81
CA ARG A 351 5.96 5.36 7.89
C ARG A 351 7.27 5.29 8.65
N ILE A 352 8.21 4.55 8.10
CA ILE A 352 9.55 4.37 8.69
C ILE A 352 10.56 5.12 7.83
N GLY A 353 11.30 6.02 8.42
CA GLY A 353 12.36 6.76 7.73
C GLY A 353 13.40 5.81 7.14
N ALA A 354 13.66 5.97 5.84
CA ALA A 354 14.55 5.09 5.08
C ALA A 354 15.68 5.85 4.37
N ARG A 355 15.84 7.15 4.65
CA ARG A 355 16.89 7.98 4.08
C ARG A 355 18.09 8.01 5.02
N GLU A 356 19.27 7.66 4.51
CA GLU A 356 20.54 7.84 5.19
C GLU A 356 20.83 9.33 5.45
N GLN A 357 21.67 9.61 6.42
CA GLN A 357 22.01 11.00 6.75
C GLN A 357 22.69 11.71 5.57
N GLY A 358 22.12 12.80 5.11
CA GLY A 358 22.63 13.58 3.97
C GLY A 358 22.25 13.02 2.60
N GLY A 359 21.48 11.93 2.55
CA GLY A 359 20.98 11.35 1.29
C GLY A 359 19.83 12.16 0.66
N ASP A 360 19.53 11.84 -0.58
CA ASP A 360 18.48 12.47 -1.36
C ASP A 360 17.09 11.91 -1.03
N VAL A 361 16.07 12.76 -1.18
CA VAL A 361 14.66 12.34 -1.15
C VAL A 361 14.30 11.78 -2.53
N ILE A 362 14.35 10.44 -2.66
CA ILE A 362 13.99 9.74 -3.88
C ILE A 362 12.60 9.11 -3.65
N PRO A 363 11.58 9.43 -4.45
CA PRO A 363 10.25 8.87 -4.29
C PRO A 363 10.20 7.38 -4.66
N GLY A 364 9.25 6.65 -4.10
CA GLY A 364 8.93 5.29 -4.56
C GLY A 364 8.59 5.27 -6.06
N HIS A 365 8.72 4.09 -6.68
CA HIS A 365 8.54 3.85 -8.12
C HIS A 365 9.56 4.58 -9.03
N ASN A 366 10.59 5.18 -8.44
CA ASN A 366 11.69 5.77 -9.21
C ASN A 366 12.77 4.70 -9.50
N PRO A 367 13.34 4.62 -10.71
CA PRO A 367 14.42 3.69 -11.03
C PRO A 367 15.68 3.79 -10.12
N LYS A 368 15.84 4.90 -9.44
CA LYS A 368 16.95 5.16 -8.49
C LYS A 368 16.54 5.00 -7.02
N PHE A 369 15.33 4.51 -6.76
CA PHE A 369 14.86 4.32 -5.41
C PHE A 369 15.68 3.25 -4.68
N TYR A 370 16.04 3.53 -3.43
CA TYR A 370 16.59 2.55 -2.49
C TYR A 370 16.28 3.00 -1.06
N ALA A 371 16.35 2.07 -0.11
CA ALA A 371 16.22 2.35 1.32
C ALA A 371 17.52 2.00 2.03
N ALA A 372 17.90 2.76 3.05
CA ALA A 372 19.05 2.44 3.88
C ALA A 372 18.81 1.15 4.69
N ASP A 373 19.83 0.26 4.78
CA ASP A 373 19.72 -1.01 5.49
C ASP A 373 19.33 -0.84 6.96
N GLU A 374 19.74 0.25 7.60
CA GLU A 374 19.41 0.53 9.00
C GLU A 374 17.89 0.69 9.22
N SER A 375 17.12 1.00 8.20
CA SER A 375 15.65 1.06 8.30
C SER A 375 15.02 -0.31 8.61
N ILE A 376 15.68 -1.41 8.26
CA ILE A 376 15.27 -2.78 8.60
C ILE A 376 15.14 -2.91 10.12
N PHE A 377 16.16 -2.47 10.86
CA PHE A 377 16.22 -2.64 12.32
C PHE A 377 15.23 -1.73 13.04
N VAL A 378 14.99 -0.54 12.50
CA VAL A 378 13.98 0.38 13.02
C VAL A 378 12.59 -0.20 12.82
N GLY A 379 12.25 -0.64 11.59
CA GLY A 379 10.96 -1.23 11.27
C GLY A 379 10.68 -2.48 12.09
N ALA A 380 11.65 -3.42 12.13
CA ALA A 380 11.53 -4.66 12.89
C ALA A 380 11.31 -4.43 14.39
N ALA A 381 12.09 -3.55 15.01
CA ALA A 381 11.98 -3.26 16.44
C ALA A 381 10.66 -2.56 16.78
N VAL A 382 10.26 -1.56 15.98
CA VAL A 382 9.02 -0.81 16.20
C VAL A 382 7.79 -1.72 16.03
N LEU A 383 7.76 -2.55 14.97
CA LEU A 383 6.63 -3.46 14.73
C LEU A 383 6.55 -4.55 15.81
N ALA A 384 7.68 -5.16 16.21
CA ALA A 384 7.70 -6.15 17.27
C ALA A 384 7.24 -5.58 18.61
N GLU A 385 7.71 -4.38 18.98
CA GLU A 385 7.30 -3.74 20.24
C GLU A 385 5.85 -3.27 20.19
N THR A 386 5.37 -2.76 19.05
CA THR A 386 3.96 -2.43 18.86
C THR A 386 3.07 -3.66 19.04
N ALA A 387 3.46 -4.80 18.49
CA ALA A 387 2.73 -6.07 18.67
C ALA A 387 2.71 -6.51 20.15
N ARG A 388 3.83 -6.36 20.89
CA ARG A 388 3.87 -6.68 22.33
C ARG A 388 2.91 -5.78 23.13
N ILE A 389 2.97 -4.47 22.89
CA ILE A 389 2.13 -3.50 23.58
C ILE A 389 0.66 -3.75 23.28
N ALA A 390 0.30 -3.98 22.02
CA ALA A 390 -1.06 -4.27 21.59
C ALA A 390 -1.58 -5.58 22.21
N SER A 391 -0.79 -6.65 22.18
CA SER A 391 -1.16 -7.94 22.75
C SER A 391 -1.39 -7.87 24.28
N GLU A 392 -0.67 -7.03 25.00
CA GLU A 392 -0.94 -6.76 26.41
C GLU A 392 -2.18 -5.87 26.63
N ALA A 393 -2.37 -4.86 25.78
CA ALA A 393 -3.49 -3.91 25.93
C ALA A 393 -4.86 -4.54 25.63
N LEU A 394 -4.88 -5.56 24.76
CA LEU A 394 -6.09 -6.29 24.35
C LEU A 394 -6.50 -7.42 25.31
N ARG A 395 -5.70 -7.72 26.35
CA ARG A 395 -6.03 -8.71 27.40
C ARG A 395 -7.19 -8.26 28.24
#